data_b6fb715cb4953ffd09cf28309e4f6bb2
#
_entry.id   b6fb715cb4953ffd09cf28309e4f6bb2
#
_cell.length_a   1.000
_cell.length_b   1.000
_cell.length_c   1.000
_cell.angle_alpha   90.00
_cell.angle_beta   90.00
_cell.angle_gamma   90.00
#
_symmetry.space_group_name_H-M   'P 1'
#
loop_
_entity.id
_entity.type
_entity.pdbx_description
1 polymer ?
#
loop_
_entity_poly.entity_id
_entity_poly.type
_entity_poly.pdbx_seq_one_letter_code
_entity_poly.pdbx_strand_id
1 'polypeptide(L)'
;MSRILITGAGGYIGRLLGERLAQGHSVLGLDVRVAPGLPFECLQGDIRDPALGDLLRERGIDTVVHLAAVLEDSGDRARDYDIDVNGTRNVLDACLGAGVGQLIVTSSGAAYGYHSDNPPWLDEQDPLRGNPEFAYSDHKRLVEEMLADYRQRHPALRQLILRPGTVLGEGTRNQITALFERKRILAIAGSDSPFVFIWDRDVVGAIARGVETGAEGVYNLAGDGALGVRQVAAILDKPVLVLPAGLLRAALWLGHRLGLTPHTPDKLNFLRYRPVLSNRRLKEEFGYRPEKTSEQAFRLFVDAARTRGQL
;
A
#
# COMPACT_ATOMS: atom_id res chain seq x y z
N MET A 1 -17.68 15.42 -14.37
CA MET A 1 -17.40 14.01 -14.81
C MET A 1 -15.97 13.99 -15.30
N SER A 2 -15.09 13.31 -14.61
CA SER A 2 -13.65 13.23 -14.93
C SER A 2 -13.37 12.06 -15.87
N ARG A 3 -12.28 12.17 -16.64
CA ARG A 3 -11.68 11.06 -17.41
C ARG A 3 -10.46 10.56 -16.65
N ILE A 4 -10.56 9.35 -16.11
CA ILE A 4 -9.62 8.82 -15.12
C ILE A 4 -8.86 7.66 -15.72
N LEU A 5 -7.51 7.69 -15.64
CA LEU A 5 -6.69 6.51 -15.83
C LEU A 5 -6.39 5.88 -14.46
N ILE A 6 -6.58 4.57 -14.33
CA ILE A 6 -6.14 3.77 -13.18
C ILE A 6 -5.01 2.85 -13.64
N THR A 7 -3.79 3.05 -13.16
CA THR A 7 -2.70 2.08 -13.35
C THR A 7 -2.77 1.01 -12.26
N GLY A 8 -2.44 -0.24 -12.59
CA GLY A 8 -2.66 -1.36 -11.67
C GLY A 8 -4.15 -1.74 -11.55
N ALA A 9 -4.94 -1.45 -12.60
CA ALA A 9 -6.40 -1.64 -12.63
C ALA A 9 -6.83 -3.11 -12.51
N GLY A 10 -6.00 -4.05 -12.92
CA GLY A 10 -6.23 -5.49 -12.75
C GLY A 10 -5.99 -6.01 -11.34
N GLY A 11 -5.33 -5.22 -10.48
CA GLY A 11 -5.07 -5.54 -9.08
C GLY A 11 -6.31 -5.50 -8.19
N TYR A 12 -6.16 -5.96 -6.94
CA TYR A 12 -7.28 -6.05 -5.99
C TYR A 12 -7.99 -4.71 -5.77
N ILE A 13 -7.26 -3.67 -5.37
CA ILE A 13 -7.84 -2.33 -5.16
C ILE A 13 -8.22 -1.67 -6.48
N GLY A 14 -7.45 -1.88 -7.55
CA GLY A 14 -7.73 -1.31 -8.88
C GLY A 14 -9.10 -1.69 -9.41
N ARG A 15 -9.49 -2.95 -9.28
CA ARG A 15 -10.82 -3.45 -9.68
C ARG A 15 -11.94 -2.81 -8.87
N LEU A 16 -11.84 -2.84 -7.54
CA LEU A 16 -12.84 -2.25 -6.65
C LEU A 16 -13.02 -0.75 -6.90
N LEU A 17 -11.89 -0.06 -7.13
CA LEU A 17 -11.90 1.37 -7.42
C LEU A 17 -12.52 1.67 -8.79
N GLY A 18 -12.12 0.91 -9.82
CA GLY A 18 -12.66 1.09 -11.17
C GLY A 18 -14.18 0.87 -11.21
N GLU A 19 -14.69 -0.17 -10.54
CA GLU A 19 -16.13 -0.42 -10.37
C GLU A 19 -16.84 0.77 -9.69
N ARG A 20 -16.23 1.34 -8.65
CA ARG A 20 -16.81 2.47 -7.90
C ARG A 20 -16.81 3.75 -8.75
N LEU A 21 -15.70 4.04 -9.43
CA LEU A 21 -15.56 5.28 -10.21
C LEU A 21 -16.35 5.26 -11.52
N ALA A 22 -16.52 4.10 -12.15
CA ALA A 22 -17.29 3.96 -13.39
C ALA A 22 -18.77 4.32 -13.22
N GLN A 23 -19.29 4.40 -12.00
CA GLN A 23 -20.67 4.85 -11.73
C GLN A 23 -20.88 6.34 -12.00
N GLY A 24 -19.84 7.17 -12.02
CA GLY A 24 -19.96 8.62 -12.18
C GLY A 24 -18.90 9.27 -13.06
N HIS A 25 -17.91 8.49 -13.52
CA HIS A 25 -16.78 8.99 -14.30
C HIS A 25 -16.50 8.09 -15.51
N SER A 26 -15.71 8.61 -16.47
CA SER A 26 -15.14 7.78 -17.53
C SER A 26 -13.83 7.16 -17.02
N VAL A 27 -13.78 5.84 -16.91
CA VAL A 27 -12.64 5.11 -16.36
C VAL A 27 -11.94 4.29 -17.44
N LEU A 28 -10.63 4.47 -17.53
CA LEU A 28 -9.72 3.65 -18.32
C LEU A 28 -8.75 2.95 -17.35
N GLY A 29 -8.62 1.65 -17.44
CA GLY A 29 -7.62 0.88 -16.72
C GLY A 29 -6.36 0.68 -17.58
N LEU A 30 -5.21 0.59 -16.90
CA LEU A 30 -3.94 0.14 -17.49
C LEU A 30 -3.31 -0.88 -16.55
N ASP A 31 -3.01 -2.06 -17.05
CA ASP A 31 -2.34 -3.11 -16.28
C ASP A 31 -1.54 -4.04 -17.22
N VAL A 32 -0.46 -4.60 -16.70
CA VAL A 32 0.31 -5.63 -17.44
C VAL A 32 -0.49 -6.92 -17.62
N ARG A 33 -1.53 -7.13 -16.83
CA ARG A 33 -2.47 -8.27 -16.92
C ARG A 33 -3.90 -7.77 -16.87
N VAL A 34 -4.58 -7.86 -18.01
CA VAL A 34 -6.00 -7.51 -18.07
C VAL A 34 -6.84 -8.65 -17.53
N ALA A 35 -7.63 -8.36 -16.50
CA ALA A 35 -8.59 -9.32 -15.97
C ALA A 35 -9.89 -9.31 -16.80
N PRO A 36 -10.50 -10.46 -17.06
CA PRO A 36 -11.81 -10.52 -17.71
C PRO A 36 -12.93 -9.96 -16.82
N GLY A 37 -13.98 -9.43 -17.45
CA GLY A 37 -15.22 -9.05 -16.76
C GLY A 37 -15.14 -7.75 -15.97
N LEU A 38 -14.20 -6.86 -16.25
CA LEU A 38 -14.18 -5.52 -15.66
C LEU A 38 -15.34 -4.68 -16.24
N PRO A 39 -16.04 -3.87 -15.42
CA PRO A 39 -17.13 -3.01 -15.88
C PRO A 39 -16.64 -1.71 -16.55
N PHE A 40 -15.36 -1.61 -16.86
CA PHE A 40 -14.72 -0.49 -17.52
C PHE A 40 -13.64 -1.00 -18.50
N GLU A 41 -13.30 -0.17 -19.49
CA GLU A 41 -12.22 -0.47 -20.44
C GLU A 41 -10.88 -0.61 -19.70
N CYS A 42 -10.14 -1.69 -19.95
CA CYS A 42 -8.80 -1.89 -19.40
C CYS A 42 -7.85 -2.31 -20.52
N LEU A 43 -6.81 -1.52 -20.72
CA LEU A 43 -5.75 -1.77 -21.68
C LEU A 43 -4.64 -2.60 -21.03
N GLN A 44 -4.08 -3.50 -21.82
CA GLN A 44 -2.83 -4.14 -21.44
C GLN A 44 -1.67 -3.22 -21.77
N GLY A 45 -0.87 -2.88 -20.75
CA GLY A 45 0.28 -2.00 -20.93
C GLY A 45 1.13 -1.91 -19.68
N ASP A 46 2.33 -1.39 -19.84
CA ASP A 46 3.32 -1.20 -18.79
C ASP A 46 3.46 0.30 -18.48
N ILE A 47 3.51 0.65 -17.21
CA ILE A 47 3.71 2.05 -16.77
C ILE A 47 5.07 2.62 -17.20
N ARG A 48 6.02 1.77 -17.61
CA ARG A 48 7.33 2.17 -18.12
C ARG A 48 7.33 2.51 -19.62
N ASP A 49 6.21 2.28 -20.31
CA ASP A 49 6.10 2.57 -21.74
C ASP A 49 6.19 4.09 -21.97
N PRO A 50 7.16 4.57 -22.78
CA PRO A 50 7.29 5.99 -23.11
C PRO A 50 6.07 6.56 -23.85
N ALA A 51 5.26 5.71 -24.50
CA ALA A 51 4.02 6.13 -25.17
C ALA A 51 2.88 6.45 -24.19
N LEU A 52 3.06 6.26 -22.87
CA LEU A 52 2.01 6.53 -21.87
C LEU A 52 1.51 7.99 -21.97
N GLY A 53 2.40 8.96 -22.21
CA GLY A 53 2.02 10.37 -22.36
C GLY A 53 1.09 10.61 -23.55
N ASP A 54 1.31 9.93 -24.67
CA ASP A 54 0.45 10.01 -25.84
C ASP A 54 -0.91 9.39 -25.57
N LEU A 55 -0.96 8.23 -24.92
CA LEU A 55 -2.21 7.61 -24.48
C LEU A 55 -3.04 8.55 -23.60
N LEU A 56 -2.42 9.20 -22.60
CA LEU A 56 -3.13 10.15 -21.71
C LEU A 56 -3.74 11.32 -22.50
N ARG A 57 -2.99 11.84 -23.48
CA ARG A 57 -3.41 12.97 -24.31
C ARG A 57 -4.53 12.56 -25.27
N GLU A 58 -4.40 11.42 -25.96
CA GLU A 58 -5.39 10.92 -26.92
C GLU A 58 -6.73 10.60 -26.23
N ARG A 59 -6.67 10.05 -25.03
CA ARG A 59 -7.87 9.74 -24.24
C ARG A 59 -8.41 10.93 -23.46
N GLY A 60 -7.70 12.07 -23.47
CA GLY A 60 -8.07 13.27 -22.74
C GLY A 60 -8.18 13.06 -21.24
N ILE A 61 -7.23 12.30 -20.66
CA ILE A 61 -7.21 11.97 -19.23
C ILE A 61 -6.91 13.23 -18.43
N ASP A 62 -7.77 13.55 -17.46
CA ASP A 62 -7.61 14.69 -16.56
C ASP A 62 -7.12 14.28 -15.15
N THR A 63 -7.31 13.03 -14.79
CA THR A 63 -6.92 12.48 -13.48
C THR A 63 -6.26 11.12 -13.65
N VAL A 64 -5.12 10.92 -13.00
CA VAL A 64 -4.44 9.61 -12.95
C VAL A 64 -4.45 9.09 -11.52
N VAL A 65 -4.93 7.85 -11.33
CA VAL A 65 -4.81 7.11 -10.06
C VAL A 65 -3.75 6.02 -10.23
N HIS A 66 -2.61 6.22 -9.59
CA HIS A 66 -1.46 5.34 -9.72
C HIS A 66 -1.42 4.32 -8.58
N LEU A 67 -1.84 3.08 -8.90
CA LEU A 67 -1.86 1.93 -7.97
C LEU A 67 -0.84 0.85 -8.35
N ALA A 68 -0.28 0.91 -9.56
CA ALA A 68 0.71 -0.07 -10.02
C ALA A 68 1.96 -0.01 -9.15
N ALA A 69 2.32 -1.14 -8.56
CA ALA A 69 3.54 -1.31 -7.76
C ALA A 69 3.84 -2.82 -7.58
N VAL A 70 5.09 -3.14 -7.30
CA VAL A 70 5.52 -4.47 -6.89
C VAL A 70 5.28 -4.61 -5.38
N LEU A 71 4.28 -5.41 -5.00
CA LEU A 71 3.90 -5.59 -3.59
C LEU A 71 4.72 -6.68 -2.88
N GLU A 72 5.26 -7.62 -3.64
CA GLU A 72 6.07 -8.74 -3.14
C GLU A 72 7.42 -8.75 -3.83
N ASP A 73 8.46 -8.96 -3.05
CA ASP A 73 9.84 -9.07 -3.53
C ASP A 73 9.91 -10.19 -4.60
N SER A 74 10.19 -9.80 -5.84
CA SER A 74 10.25 -10.75 -6.97
C SER A 74 11.55 -11.58 -6.97
N GLY A 75 12.51 -11.23 -6.11
CA GLY A 75 13.87 -11.76 -6.11
C GLY A 75 14.80 -11.02 -7.10
N ASP A 76 14.27 -10.15 -7.94
CA ASP A 76 15.02 -9.28 -8.86
C ASP A 76 14.82 -7.80 -8.44
N ARG A 77 15.68 -7.34 -7.56
CA ARG A 77 15.61 -5.99 -7.00
C ARG A 77 15.76 -4.89 -8.07
N ALA A 78 16.55 -5.13 -9.11
CA ALA A 78 16.74 -4.15 -10.17
C ALA A 78 15.46 -3.99 -11.00
N ARG A 79 14.78 -5.09 -11.29
CA ARG A 79 13.47 -5.09 -11.96
C ARG A 79 12.40 -4.43 -11.09
N ASP A 80 12.35 -4.75 -9.79
CA ASP A 80 11.38 -4.18 -8.87
C ASP A 80 11.58 -2.66 -8.74
N TYR A 81 12.84 -2.20 -8.66
CA TYR A 81 13.19 -0.77 -8.69
C TYR A 81 12.74 -0.10 -9.99
N ASP A 82 13.00 -0.74 -11.12
CA ASP A 82 12.63 -0.21 -12.44
C ASP A 82 11.12 -0.03 -12.59
N ILE A 83 10.34 -0.98 -12.07
CA ILE A 83 8.87 -0.87 -12.07
C ILE A 83 8.43 0.23 -11.11
N ASP A 84 8.86 0.18 -9.85
CA ASP A 84 8.33 1.05 -8.80
C ASP A 84 8.81 2.50 -8.95
N VAL A 85 10.12 2.70 -9.15
CA VAL A 85 10.73 4.04 -9.14
C VAL A 85 10.74 4.65 -10.54
N ASN A 86 11.31 3.95 -11.53
CA ASN A 86 11.37 4.47 -12.90
C ASN A 86 9.99 4.49 -13.55
N GLY A 87 9.16 3.46 -13.30
CA GLY A 87 7.76 3.44 -13.77
C GLY A 87 6.94 4.60 -13.22
N THR A 88 7.06 4.90 -11.92
CA THR A 88 6.40 6.09 -11.33
C THR A 88 6.93 7.40 -11.92
N ARG A 89 8.24 7.48 -12.21
CA ARG A 89 8.82 8.63 -12.90
C ARG A 89 8.17 8.82 -14.28
N ASN A 90 8.06 7.75 -15.05
CA ASN A 90 7.41 7.79 -16.35
C ASN A 90 5.93 8.23 -16.26
N VAL A 91 5.20 7.76 -15.24
CA VAL A 91 3.82 8.22 -14.98
C VAL A 91 3.77 9.73 -14.69
N LEU A 92 4.69 10.24 -13.87
CA LEU A 92 4.79 11.68 -13.57
C LEU A 92 5.07 12.50 -14.84
N ASP A 93 6.08 12.09 -15.62
CA ASP A 93 6.47 12.77 -16.85
C ASP A 93 5.33 12.71 -17.89
N ALA A 94 4.64 11.59 -18.00
CA ALA A 94 3.47 11.42 -18.85
C ALA A 94 2.31 12.34 -18.44
N CYS A 95 2.04 12.46 -17.12
CA CYS A 95 1.03 13.38 -16.59
C CYS A 95 1.36 14.83 -16.95
N LEU A 96 2.60 15.26 -16.77
CA LEU A 96 3.03 16.63 -17.12
C LEU A 96 2.93 16.88 -18.62
N GLY A 97 3.42 15.96 -19.44
CA GLY A 97 3.40 16.06 -20.90
C GLY A 97 2.01 16.06 -21.51
N ALA A 98 1.04 15.44 -20.84
CA ALA A 98 -0.36 15.39 -21.27
C ALA A 98 -1.24 16.49 -20.64
N GLY A 99 -0.72 17.28 -19.69
CA GLY A 99 -1.50 18.31 -19.00
C GLY A 99 -2.53 17.75 -18.01
N VAL A 100 -2.27 16.58 -17.41
CA VAL A 100 -3.10 15.99 -16.35
C VAL A 100 -3.19 16.93 -15.15
N GLY A 101 -4.39 17.19 -14.67
CA GLY A 101 -4.62 18.14 -13.57
C GLY A 101 -4.45 17.54 -12.17
N GLN A 102 -4.58 16.22 -12.03
CA GLN A 102 -4.48 15.55 -10.74
C GLN A 102 -3.82 14.17 -10.86
N LEU A 103 -2.88 13.90 -9.95
CA LEU A 103 -2.27 12.59 -9.74
C LEU A 103 -2.57 12.11 -8.31
N ILE A 104 -3.19 10.95 -8.17
CA ILE A 104 -3.44 10.29 -6.89
C ILE A 104 -2.54 9.06 -6.82
N VAL A 105 -1.74 8.94 -5.77
CA VAL A 105 -0.78 7.82 -5.60
C VAL A 105 -1.06 7.09 -4.30
N THR A 106 -1.17 5.77 -4.36
CA THR A 106 -1.11 4.94 -3.16
C THR A 106 0.34 4.61 -2.83
N SER A 107 0.87 5.29 -1.83
CA SER A 107 2.14 4.96 -1.19
C SER A 107 1.94 3.82 -0.16
N SER A 108 2.59 3.87 0.97
CA SER A 108 2.44 2.91 2.06
C SER A 108 2.99 3.46 3.37
N GLY A 109 2.44 3.04 4.50
CA GLY A 109 3.09 3.22 5.80
C GLY A 109 4.49 2.61 5.88
N ALA A 110 4.82 1.65 5.01
CA ALA A 110 6.17 1.09 4.91
C ALA A 110 7.24 2.12 4.53
N ALA A 111 6.86 3.25 3.90
CA ALA A 111 7.80 4.32 3.55
C ALA A 111 8.46 4.97 4.79
N TYR A 112 7.80 4.94 5.95
CA TYR A 112 8.42 5.39 7.21
C TYR A 112 9.58 4.49 7.65
N GLY A 113 9.56 3.21 7.26
CA GLY A 113 10.53 2.21 7.67
C GLY A 113 10.20 1.55 9.01
N TYR A 114 10.86 0.43 9.26
CA TYR A 114 10.67 -0.45 10.42
C TYR A 114 11.81 -0.23 11.42
N HIS A 115 11.73 0.86 12.19
CA HIS A 115 12.77 1.33 13.07
C HIS A 115 12.35 1.31 14.54
N SER A 116 13.30 0.97 15.43
CA SER A 116 13.04 0.84 16.88
C SER A 116 12.73 2.17 17.58
N ASP A 117 13.11 3.26 16.95
CA ASP A 117 12.93 4.63 17.39
C ASP A 117 11.78 5.37 16.68
N ASN A 118 10.93 4.65 15.95
CA ASN A 118 9.67 5.21 15.46
C ASN A 118 8.79 5.63 16.64
N PRO A 119 8.13 6.80 16.57
CA PRO A 119 7.15 7.19 17.60
C PRO A 119 6.01 6.16 17.66
N PRO A 120 5.27 6.09 18.78
CA PRO A 120 4.13 5.17 18.92
C PRO A 120 3.05 5.33 17.86
N TRP A 121 2.89 6.55 17.34
CA TRP A 121 2.01 6.91 16.24
C TRP A 121 2.76 7.81 15.27
N LEU A 122 2.88 7.38 14.02
CA LEU A 122 3.51 8.15 12.94
C LEU A 122 2.49 9.10 12.31
N ASP A 123 2.88 10.37 12.25
CA ASP A 123 2.15 11.44 11.54
C ASP A 123 2.78 11.68 10.15
N GLU A 124 2.09 12.36 9.27
CA GLU A 124 2.57 12.62 7.92
C GLU A 124 3.80 13.56 7.86
N GLN A 125 4.10 14.25 8.96
CA GLN A 125 5.29 15.09 9.10
C GLN A 125 6.52 14.32 9.58
N ASP A 126 6.35 13.08 10.07
CA ASP A 126 7.46 12.23 10.45
C ASP A 126 8.31 11.85 9.21
N PRO A 127 9.64 11.75 9.35
CA PRO A 127 10.53 11.52 8.23
C PRO A 127 10.32 10.12 7.62
N LEU A 128 10.33 10.07 6.30
CA LEU A 128 10.36 8.81 5.56
C LEU A 128 11.81 8.29 5.54
N ARG A 129 12.05 7.18 6.20
CA ARG A 129 13.38 6.59 6.31
C ARG A 129 13.56 5.35 5.46
N GLY A 130 12.46 4.63 5.20
CA GLY A 130 12.50 3.35 4.50
C GLY A 130 13.42 2.34 5.18
N ASN A 131 13.67 1.24 4.49
CA ASN A 131 14.67 0.25 4.87
C ASN A 131 15.40 -0.23 3.62
N PRO A 132 16.68 0.11 3.41
CA PRO A 132 17.43 -0.29 2.23
C PRO A 132 17.49 -1.82 2.01
N GLU A 133 17.44 -2.60 3.11
CA GLU A 133 17.40 -4.05 3.07
C GLU A 133 16.03 -4.65 2.70
N PHE A 134 14.97 -3.80 2.65
CA PHE A 134 13.61 -4.21 2.32
C PHE A 134 13.09 -3.39 1.13
N ALA A 135 13.22 -3.93 -0.08
CA ALA A 135 12.98 -3.24 -1.35
C ALA A 135 11.66 -2.45 -1.37
N TYR A 136 10.55 -3.07 -0.96
CA TYR A 136 9.25 -2.38 -0.94
C TYR A 136 9.23 -1.10 -0.08
N SER A 137 9.81 -1.16 1.12
CA SER A 137 9.90 -0.01 2.02
C SER A 137 10.78 1.10 1.44
N ASP A 138 11.92 0.72 0.89
CA ASP A 138 12.88 1.65 0.27
C ASP A 138 12.31 2.30 -0.99
N HIS A 139 11.70 1.51 -1.86
CA HIS A 139 11.09 2.04 -3.09
C HIS A 139 9.93 3.01 -2.78
N LYS A 140 9.08 2.71 -1.78
CA LYS A 140 8.01 3.65 -1.39
C LYS A 140 8.56 4.97 -0.85
N ARG A 141 9.66 4.94 -0.09
CA ARG A 141 10.38 6.16 0.32
C ARG A 141 10.91 6.95 -0.89
N LEU A 142 11.64 6.28 -1.79
CA LEU A 142 12.21 6.93 -2.98
C LEU A 142 11.15 7.53 -3.89
N VAL A 143 10.03 6.83 -4.07
CA VAL A 143 8.88 7.34 -4.83
C VAL A 143 8.32 8.60 -4.19
N GLU A 144 8.14 8.63 -2.87
CA GLU A 144 7.61 9.83 -2.20
C GLU A 144 8.57 11.01 -2.20
N GLU A 145 9.88 10.76 -2.11
CA GLU A 145 10.91 11.81 -2.29
C GLU A 145 10.84 12.41 -3.70
N MET A 146 10.70 11.56 -4.72
CA MET A 146 10.51 12.00 -6.11
C MET A 146 9.19 12.78 -6.27
N LEU A 147 8.08 12.30 -5.71
CA LEU A 147 6.79 12.99 -5.74
C LEU A 147 6.88 14.39 -5.09
N ALA A 148 7.60 14.51 -3.97
CA ALA A 148 7.81 15.77 -3.29
C ALA A 148 8.60 16.78 -4.15
N ASP A 149 9.68 16.33 -4.81
CA ASP A 149 10.46 17.14 -5.74
C ASP A 149 9.62 17.61 -6.94
N TYR A 150 8.83 16.70 -7.54
CA TYR A 150 7.92 17.06 -8.65
C TYR A 150 6.84 18.04 -8.22
N ARG A 151 6.26 17.89 -7.02
CA ARG A 151 5.26 18.82 -6.49
C ARG A 151 5.79 20.24 -6.33
N GLN A 152 7.05 20.38 -5.91
CA GLN A 152 7.70 21.70 -5.80
C GLN A 152 7.94 22.33 -7.17
N ARG A 153 8.41 21.54 -8.16
CA ARG A 153 8.75 22.03 -9.50
C ARG A 153 7.55 22.22 -10.40
N HIS A 154 6.48 21.47 -10.20
CA HIS A 154 5.30 21.41 -11.06
C HIS A 154 3.99 21.55 -10.25
N PRO A 155 3.74 22.69 -9.60
CA PRO A 155 2.57 22.87 -8.71
C PRO A 155 1.22 22.80 -9.42
N ALA A 156 1.20 22.88 -10.75
CA ALA A 156 -0.02 22.71 -11.54
C ALA A 156 -0.55 21.26 -11.54
N LEU A 157 0.32 20.27 -11.34
CA LEU A 157 -0.06 18.88 -11.15
C LEU A 157 -0.36 18.65 -9.67
N ARG A 158 -1.63 18.74 -9.28
CA ARG A 158 -2.07 18.46 -7.91
C ARG A 158 -1.80 17.00 -7.55
N GLN A 159 -1.15 16.78 -6.42
CA GLN A 159 -0.80 15.44 -5.97
C GLN A 159 -1.53 15.09 -4.67
N LEU A 160 -2.29 14.00 -4.67
CA LEU A 160 -2.83 13.37 -3.47
C LEU A 160 -2.05 12.07 -3.21
N ILE A 161 -1.37 11.98 -2.08
CA ILE A 161 -0.60 10.81 -1.68
C ILE A 161 -1.29 10.18 -0.47
N LEU A 162 -1.68 8.93 -0.61
CA LEU A 162 -2.28 8.15 0.47
C LEU A 162 -1.29 7.09 0.94
N ARG A 163 -1.03 7.03 2.25
CA ARG A 163 -0.14 6.05 2.91
C ARG A 163 -0.99 5.02 3.65
N PRO A 164 -1.49 3.98 3.00
CA PRO A 164 -2.25 2.96 3.70
C PRO A 164 -1.40 2.16 4.68
N GLY A 165 -2.00 1.82 5.81
CA GLY A 165 -1.58 0.71 6.65
C GLY A 165 -1.83 -0.63 5.95
N THR A 166 -1.90 -1.72 6.72
CA THR A 166 -2.22 -3.03 6.13
C THR A 166 -3.66 -3.05 5.64
N VAL A 167 -3.85 -3.15 4.33
CA VAL A 167 -5.19 -3.23 3.72
C VAL A 167 -5.77 -4.62 3.94
N LEU A 168 -6.99 -4.67 4.46
CA LEU A 168 -7.77 -5.88 4.67
C LEU A 168 -9.16 -5.75 4.06
N GLY A 169 -9.64 -6.84 3.51
CA GLY A 169 -10.98 -7.00 2.98
C GLY A 169 -11.28 -8.49 2.82
N GLU A 170 -12.47 -8.80 2.36
CA GLU A 170 -12.91 -10.20 2.26
C GLU A 170 -11.99 -11.05 1.36
N GLY A 171 -11.45 -10.48 0.28
CA GLY A 171 -10.62 -11.18 -0.71
C GLY A 171 -9.11 -10.95 -0.54
N THR A 172 -8.68 -10.23 0.48
CA THR A 172 -7.27 -9.82 0.60
C THR A 172 -6.36 -11.01 0.86
N ARG A 173 -5.29 -11.10 0.07
CA ARG A 173 -4.17 -12.03 0.25
C ARG A 173 -2.87 -11.28 0.05
N ASN A 174 -2.01 -11.28 1.06
CA ASN A 174 -0.70 -10.63 1.03
C ASN A 174 0.25 -11.26 2.07
N GLN A 175 1.48 -10.80 2.13
CA GLN A 175 2.49 -11.31 3.08
C GLN A 175 2.05 -11.19 4.55
N ILE A 176 1.26 -10.18 4.91
CA ILE A 176 0.75 -10.00 6.28
C ILE A 176 -0.34 -11.02 6.58
N THR A 177 -1.30 -11.22 5.65
CA THR A 177 -2.38 -12.20 5.87
C THR A 177 -1.84 -13.62 5.98
N ALA A 178 -0.75 -13.95 5.28
CA ALA A 178 -0.07 -15.23 5.40
C ALA A 178 0.48 -15.52 6.82
N LEU A 179 0.78 -14.48 7.62
CA LEU A 179 1.17 -14.66 9.02
C LEU A 179 0.00 -15.17 9.87
N PHE A 180 -1.23 -14.80 9.50
CA PHE A 180 -2.45 -15.18 10.22
C PHE A 180 -2.92 -16.61 9.90
N GLU A 181 -2.50 -17.19 8.79
CA GLU A 181 -2.80 -18.58 8.39
C GLU A 181 -2.00 -19.61 9.20
N ARG A 182 -0.93 -19.19 9.89
CA ARG A 182 -0.11 -20.08 10.70
C ARG A 182 -0.88 -20.63 11.90
N LYS A 183 -0.54 -21.85 12.35
CA LYS A 183 -1.16 -22.51 13.54
C LYS A 183 -0.89 -21.77 14.84
N ARG A 184 0.16 -20.96 14.91
CA ARG A 184 0.54 -20.13 16.05
C ARG A 184 0.93 -18.76 15.56
N ILE A 185 0.56 -17.73 16.30
CA ILE A 185 0.94 -16.35 15.99
C ILE A 185 2.29 -16.05 16.65
N LEU A 186 3.26 -15.68 15.81
CA LEU A 186 4.61 -15.34 16.29
C LEU A 186 4.60 -13.97 16.96
N ALA A 187 5.05 -13.92 18.20
CA ALA A 187 5.38 -12.71 18.94
C ALA A 187 6.88 -12.69 19.27
N ILE A 188 7.47 -11.50 19.25
CA ILE A 188 8.88 -11.34 19.60
C ILE A 188 8.97 -10.76 21.00
N ALA A 189 9.73 -11.43 21.87
CA ALA A 189 9.91 -10.96 23.24
C ALA A 189 10.48 -9.54 23.27
N GLY A 190 9.87 -8.66 24.07
CA GLY A 190 10.26 -7.26 24.19
C GLY A 190 9.88 -6.37 22.99
N SER A 191 8.99 -6.82 22.11
CA SER A 191 8.44 -6.04 21.03
C SER A 191 6.92 -6.08 21.04
N ASP A 192 6.27 -4.92 21.17
CA ASP A 192 4.82 -4.77 21.09
C ASP A 192 4.40 -4.16 19.75
N SER A 193 4.97 -4.66 18.68
CA SER A 193 4.79 -4.17 17.30
C SER A 193 3.32 -4.31 16.84
N PRO A 194 2.43 -3.34 17.11
CA PRO A 194 1.02 -3.47 16.78
C PRO A 194 0.78 -3.33 15.29
N PHE A 195 -0.33 -3.89 14.84
CA PHE A 195 -0.82 -3.76 13.48
C PHE A 195 -1.81 -2.61 13.39
N VAL A 196 -1.71 -1.84 12.34
CA VAL A 196 -2.72 -0.89 11.91
C VAL A 196 -3.35 -1.42 10.62
N PHE A 197 -4.65 -1.52 10.61
CA PHE A 197 -5.40 -2.02 9.46
C PHE A 197 -6.28 -0.92 8.87
N ILE A 198 -6.56 -1.05 7.58
CA ILE A 198 -7.56 -0.26 6.88
C ILE A 198 -8.43 -1.20 6.03
N TRP A 199 -9.74 -0.97 6.04
CA TRP A 199 -10.66 -1.70 5.20
C TRP A 199 -10.46 -1.33 3.73
N ASP A 200 -10.53 -2.32 2.82
CA ASP A 200 -10.35 -2.11 1.38
C ASP A 200 -11.35 -1.10 0.80
N ARG A 201 -12.61 -1.11 1.29
CA ARG A 201 -13.62 -0.14 0.86
C ARG A 201 -13.32 1.28 1.37
N ASP A 202 -12.67 1.42 2.50
CA ASP A 202 -12.19 2.73 2.97
C ASP A 202 -11.03 3.25 2.10
N VAL A 203 -10.16 2.37 1.60
CA VAL A 203 -9.13 2.77 0.63
C VAL A 203 -9.79 3.28 -0.65
N VAL A 204 -10.76 2.54 -1.20
CA VAL A 204 -11.53 2.92 -2.39
C VAL A 204 -12.28 4.24 -2.15
N GLY A 205 -12.94 4.37 -0.99
CA GLY A 205 -13.70 5.57 -0.62
C GLY A 205 -12.82 6.82 -0.51
N ALA A 206 -11.65 6.70 0.10
CA ALA A 206 -10.70 7.80 0.21
C ALA A 206 -10.16 8.25 -1.16
N ILE A 207 -9.82 7.30 -2.04
CA ILE A 207 -9.39 7.62 -3.41
C ILE A 207 -10.53 8.28 -4.19
N ALA A 208 -11.74 7.73 -4.15
CA ALA A 208 -12.90 8.28 -4.84
C ALA A 208 -13.20 9.72 -4.37
N ARG A 209 -13.16 9.97 -3.05
CA ARG A 209 -13.26 11.32 -2.50
C ARG A 209 -12.17 12.25 -3.06
N GLY A 210 -10.92 11.76 -3.14
CA GLY A 210 -9.81 12.53 -3.73
C GLY A 210 -10.09 12.95 -5.17
N VAL A 211 -10.64 12.05 -5.98
CA VAL A 211 -11.08 12.34 -7.36
C VAL A 211 -12.22 13.36 -7.38
N GLU A 212 -13.27 13.13 -6.59
CA GLU A 212 -14.48 13.93 -6.57
C GLU A 212 -14.22 15.36 -6.09
N THR A 213 -13.30 15.57 -5.15
CA THR A 213 -12.98 16.89 -4.58
C THR A 213 -11.79 17.57 -5.23
N GLY A 214 -11.04 16.88 -6.06
CA GLY A 214 -9.76 17.39 -6.60
C GLY A 214 -8.72 17.66 -5.50
N ALA A 215 -8.81 16.94 -4.39
CA ALA A 215 -7.95 17.16 -3.22
C ALA A 215 -6.46 16.88 -3.51
N GLU A 216 -5.62 17.55 -2.75
CA GLU A 216 -4.17 17.39 -2.74
C GLU A 216 -3.65 17.20 -1.32
N GLY A 217 -2.40 16.81 -1.17
CA GLY A 217 -1.75 16.61 0.12
C GLY A 217 -1.28 15.18 0.35
N VAL A 218 -0.83 14.91 1.57
CA VAL A 218 -0.33 13.60 2.00
C VAL A 218 -1.10 13.18 3.24
N TYR A 219 -1.64 11.95 3.23
CA TYR A 219 -2.48 11.45 4.33
C TYR A 219 -2.22 9.98 4.63
N ASN A 220 -2.04 9.68 5.90
CA ASN A 220 -2.02 8.32 6.40
C ASN A 220 -3.42 7.72 6.33
N LEU A 221 -3.54 6.53 5.77
CA LEU A 221 -4.83 5.87 5.56
C LEU A 221 -4.92 4.63 6.46
N ALA A 222 -5.58 4.77 7.59
CA ALA A 222 -5.71 3.75 8.62
C ALA A 222 -7.06 3.83 9.33
N GLY A 223 -7.61 2.68 9.73
CA GLY A 223 -8.74 2.61 10.65
C GLY A 223 -8.33 3.06 12.06
N ASP A 224 -9.29 3.48 12.87
CA ASP A 224 -9.01 3.89 14.24
C ASP A 224 -8.44 2.74 15.09
N GLY A 225 -7.46 3.05 15.92
CA GLY A 225 -6.80 2.10 16.81
C GLY A 225 -5.73 1.22 16.12
N ALA A 226 -5.09 0.39 16.91
CA ALA A 226 -4.10 -0.59 16.48
C ALA A 226 -4.24 -1.87 17.30
N LEU A 227 -3.87 -3.02 16.75
CA LEU A 227 -4.00 -4.31 17.40
C LEU A 227 -2.64 -4.90 17.72
N GLY A 228 -2.35 -5.11 19.00
CA GLY A 228 -1.18 -5.87 19.43
C GLY A 228 -1.27 -7.35 19.00
N VAL A 229 -0.11 -8.00 18.92
CA VAL A 229 -0.02 -9.41 18.48
C VAL A 229 -0.91 -10.36 19.31
N ARG A 230 -1.06 -10.09 20.62
CA ARG A 230 -1.92 -10.89 21.51
C ARG A 230 -3.41 -10.70 21.21
N GLN A 231 -3.83 -9.49 20.88
CA GLN A 231 -5.21 -9.21 20.46
C GLN A 231 -5.54 -9.88 19.13
N VAL A 232 -4.62 -9.80 18.16
CA VAL A 232 -4.71 -10.52 16.88
C VAL A 232 -4.86 -12.03 17.11
N ALA A 233 -4.02 -12.61 17.96
CA ALA A 233 -4.08 -14.03 18.27
C ALA A 233 -5.40 -14.44 18.95
N ALA A 234 -5.91 -13.60 19.86
CA ALA A 234 -7.19 -13.84 20.54
C ALA A 234 -8.38 -13.82 19.55
N ILE A 235 -8.40 -12.86 18.60
CA ILE A 235 -9.44 -12.80 17.56
C ILE A 235 -9.39 -14.03 16.64
N LEU A 236 -8.19 -14.52 16.35
CA LEU A 236 -7.96 -15.70 15.52
C LEU A 236 -8.24 -17.03 16.26
N ASP A 237 -8.39 -16.99 17.58
CA ASP A 237 -8.42 -18.18 18.45
C ASP A 237 -7.17 -19.07 18.28
N LYS A 238 -6.00 -18.42 18.23
CA LYS A 238 -4.72 -19.12 18.02
C LYS A 238 -3.74 -18.84 19.16
N PRO A 239 -2.94 -19.86 19.56
CA PRO A 239 -1.93 -19.66 20.58
C PRO A 239 -0.79 -18.76 20.08
N VAL A 240 -0.24 -17.97 21.00
CA VAL A 240 0.93 -17.12 20.74
C VAL A 240 2.21 -17.90 21.00
N LEU A 241 3.13 -17.86 20.05
CA LEU A 241 4.50 -18.35 20.20
C LEU A 241 5.43 -17.17 20.43
N VAL A 242 5.92 -17.01 21.66
CA VAL A 242 6.85 -15.93 22.00
C VAL A 242 8.28 -16.43 21.87
N LEU A 243 9.07 -15.79 21.01
CA LEU A 243 10.48 -16.12 20.82
C LEU A 243 11.38 -14.90 21.09
N PRO A 244 12.56 -15.11 21.72
CA PRO A 244 13.55 -14.06 21.87
C PRO A 244 14.10 -13.60 20.51
N ALA A 245 14.24 -12.28 20.31
CA ALA A 245 14.75 -11.71 19.06
C ALA A 245 16.15 -12.24 18.69
N GLY A 246 17.03 -12.43 19.68
CA GLY A 246 18.37 -12.99 19.45
C GLY A 246 18.35 -14.41 18.90
N LEU A 247 17.46 -15.26 19.39
CA LEU A 247 17.30 -16.64 18.91
C LEU A 247 16.81 -16.65 17.45
N LEU A 248 15.80 -15.83 17.13
CA LEU A 248 15.30 -15.71 15.76
C LEU A 248 16.36 -15.16 14.80
N ARG A 249 17.14 -14.16 15.25
CA ARG A 249 18.24 -13.60 14.45
C ARG A 249 19.29 -14.65 14.14
N ALA A 250 19.70 -15.43 15.14
CA ALA A 250 20.67 -16.51 14.97
C ALA A 250 20.12 -17.61 14.03
N ALA A 251 18.86 -18.00 14.19
CA ALA A 251 18.21 -19.00 13.34
C ALA A 251 18.11 -18.53 11.88
N LEU A 252 17.72 -17.26 11.63
CA LEU A 252 17.66 -16.68 10.30
C LEU A 252 19.05 -16.58 9.66
N TRP A 253 20.07 -16.16 10.44
CA TRP A 253 21.44 -16.07 9.97
C TRP A 253 21.98 -17.45 9.54
N LEU A 254 21.81 -18.47 10.37
CA LEU A 254 22.24 -19.83 10.07
C LEU A 254 21.47 -20.41 8.88
N GLY A 255 20.14 -20.26 8.87
CA GLY A 255 19.29 -20.75 7.79
C GLY A 255 19.62 -20.10 6.44
N HIS A 256 19.87 -18.79 6.43
CA HIS A 256 20.30 -18.07 5.23
C HIS A 256 21.68 -18.53 4.73
N ARG A 257 22.65 -18.69 5.64
CA ARG A 257 23.99 -19.16 5.30
C ARG A 257 24.00 -20.60 4.76
N LEU A 258 23.07 -21.44 5.19
CA LEU A 258 22.89 -22.81 4.71
C LEU A 258 21.99 -22.94 3.48
N GLY A 259 21.48 -21.83 2.94
CA GLY A 259 20.54 -21.84 1.80
C GLY A 259 19.15 -22.42 2.12
N LEU A 260 18.82 -22.57 3.42
CA LEU A 260 17.53 -23.13 3.88
C LEU A 260 16.40 -22.10 3.91
N THR A 261 16.72 -20.82 3.87
CA THR A 261 15.74 -19.71 3.82
C THR A 261 16.28 -18.53 3.01
N PRO A 262 15.43 -17.87 2.21
CA PRO A 262 15.79 -16.63 1.53
C PRO A 262 15.79 -15.41 2.48
N HIS A 263 15.31 -15.58 3.71
CA HIS A 263 15.13 -14.47 4.66
C HIS A 263 16.43 -14.16 5.40
N THR A 264 16.85 -12.89 5.33
CA THR A 264 17.98 -12.36 6.10
C THR A 264 17.56 -11.99 7.53
N PRO A 265 18.50 -11.89 8.49
CA PRO A 265 18.23 -11.45 9.86
C PRO A 265 17.54 -10.08 9.94
N ASP A 266 17.76 -9.20 8.96
CA ASP A 266 17.22 -7.82 8.94
C ASP A 266 15.71 -7.82 8.73
N LYS A 267 15.14 -8.84 8.07
CA LYS A 267 13.68 -9.03 7.96
C LYS A 267 12.99 -9.18 9.32
N LEU A 268 13.73 -9.40 10.41
CA LEU A 268 13.19 -9.39 11.76
C LEU A 268 12.65 -8.03 12.18
N ASN A 269 13.22 -6.93 11.67
CA ASN A 269 12.76 -5.56 11.97
C ASN A 269 11.32 -5.35 11.50
N PHE A 270 10.94 -5.92 10.37
CA PHE A 270 9.56 -5.92 9.86
C PHE A 270 8.55 -6.50 10.87
N LEU A 271 8.95 -7.50 11.66
CA LEU A 271 8.09 -8.10 12.68
C LEU A 271 8.11 -7.33 14.00
N ARG A 272 9.18 -6.56 14.27
CA ARG A 272 9.43 -5.91 15.57
C ARG A 272 8.96 -4.46 15.62
N TYR A 273 9.00 -3.73 14.52
CA TYR A 273 8.92 -2.27 14.49
C TYR A 273 7.97 -1.79 13.39
N ARG A 274 6.74 -2.32 13.36
CA ARG A 274 5.76 -1.90 12.36
C ARG A 274 5.41 -0.43 12.51
N PRO A 275 5.33 0.33 11.40
CA PRO A 275 4.79 1.68 11.41
C PRO A 275 3.33 1.67 11.87
N VAL A 276 3.01 2.41 12.92
CA VAL A 276 1.65 2.61 13.41
C VAL A 276 1.19 4.00 12.99
N LEU A 277 0.21 4.08 12.11
CA LEU A 277 -0.17 5.31 11.44
C LEU A 277 -1.25 6.06 12.20
N SER A 278 -1.04 7.34 12.49
CA SER A 278 -2.07 8.29 12.92
C SER A 278 -2.94 8.66 11.71
N ASN A 279 -4.26 8.55 11.86
CA ASN A 279 -5.24 8.96 10.84
C ASN A 279 -5.89 10.31 11.16
N ARG A 280 -5.28 11.10 12.04
CA ARG A 280 -5.84 12.38 12.47
C ARG A 280 -6.05 13.33 11.31
N ARG A 281 -5.02 13.56 10.49
CA ARG A 281 -5.08 14.46 9.34
C ARG A 281 -6.04 13.97 8.24
N LEU A 282 -6.14 12.65 8.05
CA LEU A 282 -7.15 12.06 7.16
C LEU A 282 -8.57 12.51 7.54
N LYS A 283 -8.88 12.54 8.84
CA LYS A 283 -10.21 12.91 9.34
C LYS A 283 -10.44 14.43 9.40
N GLU A 284 -9.44 15.19 9.86
CA GLU A 284 -9.57 16.61 10.15
C GLU A 284 -9.32 17.50 8.95
N GLU A 285 -8.36 17.16 8.09
CA GLU A 285 -7.93 17.98 6.95
C GLU A 285 -8.50 17.44 5.62
N PHE A 286 -8.30 16.14 5.33
CA PHE A 286 -8.85 15.55 4.11
C PHE A 286 -10.37 15.32 4.19
N GLY A 287 -10.91 15.20 5.40
CA GLY A 287 -12.34 15.06 5.67
C GLY A 287 -12.88 13.66 5.32
N TYR A 288 -12.03 12.62 5.31
CA TYR A 288 -12.45 11.24 5.17
C TYR A 288 -12.39 10.53 6.52
N ARG A 289 -13.50 9.92 6.92
CA ARG A 289 -13.59 9.13 8.15
C ARG A 289 -13.73 7.66 7.76
N PRO A 290 -12.75 6.79 8.09
CA PRO A 290 -12.88 5.36 7.85
C PRO A 290 -14.14 4.79 8.50
N GLU A 291 -14.86 3.96 7.76
CA GLU A 291 -16.09 3.30 8.26
C GLU A 291 -15.78 2.21 9.27
N LYS A 292 -14.58 1.61 9.18
CA LYS A 292 -14.13 0.54 10.06
C LYS A 292 -12.92 0.96 10.89
N THR A 293 -12.94 0.60 12.17
CA THR A 293 -11.72 0.63 12.99
C THR A 293 -10.75 -0.47 12.52
N SER A 294 -9.48 -0.38 12.93
CA SER A 294 -8.49 -1.45 12.68
C SER A 294 -8.99 -2.82 13.15
N GLU A 295 -9.65 -2.87 14.31
CA GLU A 295 -10.21 -4.13 14.82
C GLU A 295 -11.38 -4.63 13.98
N GLN A 296 -12.29 -3.76 13.58
CA GLN A 296 -13.44 -4.15 12.75
C GLN A 296 -13.00 -4.63 11.37
N ALA A 297 -12.00 -3.97 10.74
CA ALA A 297 -11.43 -4.40 9.48
C ALA A 297 -10.78 -5.79 9.61
N PHE A 298 -10.07 -6.04 10.72
CA PHE A 298 -9.44 -7.33 10.98
C PHE A 298 -10.47 -8.43 11.23
N ARG A 299 -11.52 -8.18 12.02
CA ARG A 299 -12.61 -9.15 12.27
C ARG A 299 -13.34 -9.53 10.96
N LEU A 300 -13.68 -8.56 10.13
CA LEU A 300 -14.30 -8.80 8.82
C LEU A 300 -13.42 -9.70 7.95
N PHE A 301 -12.11 -9.44 7.89
CA PHE A 301 -11.16 -10.31 7.19
C PHE A 301 -11.16 -11.74 7.75
N VAL A 302 -11.11 -11.89 9.09
CA VAL A 302 -11.09 -13.21 9.76
C VAL A 302 -12.37 -14.01 9.47
N ASP A 303 -13.53 -13.38 9.55
CA ASP A 303 -14.83 -14.03 9.30
C ASP A 303 -14.91 -14.51 7.83
N ALA A 304 -14.51 -13.67 6.89
CA ALA A 304 -14.45 -14.04 5.49
C ALA A 304 -13.43 -15.16 5.21
N ALA A 305 -12.25 -15.11 5.85
CA ALA A 305 -11.22 -16.14 5.69
C ALA A 305 -11.66 -17.49 6.28
N ARG A 306 -12.38 -17.51 7.43
CA ARG A 306 -12.98 -18.70 8.02
C ARG A 306 -14.03 -19.29 7.10
N THR A 307 -14.91 -18.48 6.54
CA THR A 307 -15.94 -18.93 5.57
C THR A 307 -15.31 -19.61 4.36
N ARG A 308 -14.11 -19.18 3.94
CA ARG A 308 -13.36 -19.79 2.83
C ARG A 308 -12.49 -20.98 3.25
N GLY A 309 -12.48 -21.38 4.53
CA GLY A 309 -11.63 -22.45 5.06
C GLY A 309 -10.13 -22.15 5.04
N GLN A 310 -9.74 -20.88 5.14
CA GLN A 310 -8.32 -20.44 5.13
C GLN A 310 -7.74 -20.24 6.54
N LEU A 311 -8.58 -20.10 7.56
CA LEU A 311 -8.22 -19.91 8.97
C LEU A 311 -8.88 -20.96 9.86
#